data_7ca0daab8d42d70b50e212b412e0c0aa
#
_entry.id   7ca0daab8d42d70b50e212b412e0c0aa
#
_cell.length_a   1.000
_cell.length_b   1.000
_cell.length_c   1.000
_cell.angle_alpha   90.00
_cell.angle_beta   90.00
_cell.angle_gamma   90.00
#
_symmetry.space_group_name_H-M   'P 1'
#
loop_
_entity.id
_entity.type
_entity.pdbx_description
1 polymer ?
#
loop_
_entity_poly.entity_id
_entity_poly.type
_entity_poly.pdbx_seq_one_letter_code
_entity_poly.pdbx_strand_id
1 'polypeptide(L)'
;MSRLQNRFAELKAENRAALVTFITAGDPDYATSLSILKGLPDAGADVIELGMPFTDPMADGPAIQLANIRALAGKQGMQQTLQMVREFRAGNQSTPLVLMGYYNPIFVYGVERFIADAKAAGVDGLIVVDLPPEHNDELCEPAQAVGLDFIRLTTPTTDDDRLPTVLAGSSGFVYYVSVAGVTGAGAATMDHVEEAVARLRRHTDLPLCIGFGIRTPQHAAEVARRAEGAVVGSALIDKIAEAQSPQQAIDGVLGLCRELAEGVRGARR
;
A
#
# COMPACT_ATOMS: atom_id res chain seq x y z
N MET A 1 0.38 -3.51 20.57
CA MET A 1 1.07 -3.19 19.29
C MET A 1 0.19 -3.65 18.15
N SER A 2 0.08 -2.87 17.08
CA SER A 2 -0.61 -3.29 15.85
C SER A 2 0.22 -4.33 15.09
N ARG A 3 -0.42 -5.05 14.11
CA ARG A 3 0.34 -5.97 13.24
C ARG A 3 1.42 -5.23 12.43
N LEU A 4 1.16 -3.99 12.00
CA LEU A 4 2.14 -3.15 11.32
C LEU A 4 3.35 -2.88 12.21
N GLN A 5 3.14 -2.43 13.45
CA GLN A 5 4.22 -2.17 14.41
C GLN A 5 5.05 -3.43 14.70
N ASN A 6 4.39 -4.56 14.92
CA ASN A 6 5.07 -5.84 15.15
C ASN A 6 5.92 -6.23 13.93
N ARG A 7 5.35 -6.14 12.72
CA ARG A 7 6.06 -6.51 11.48
C ARG A 7 7.29 -5.65 11.25
N PHE A 8 7.18 -4.32 11.39
CA PHE A 8 8.36 -3.45 11.25
C PHE A 8 9.40 -3.64 12.35
N ALA A 9 8.99 -3.99 13.58
CA ALA A 9 9.92 -4.33 14.65
C ALA A 9 10.70 -5.64 14.35
N GLU A 10 10.02 -6.67 13.84
CA GLU A 10 10.65 -7.92 13.38
C GLU A 10 11.66 -7.64 12.26
N LEU A 11 11.25 -6.90 11.23
CA LEU A 11 12.09 -6.54 10.10
C LEU A 11 13.33 -5.75 10.52
N LYS A 12 13.16 -4.82 11.47
CA LYS A 12 14.28 -4.07 12.05
C LYS A 12 15.26 -4.99 12.79
N ALA A 13 14.77 -5.95 13.55
CA ALA A 13 15.60 -6.94 14.24
C ALA A 13 16.36 -7.84 13.26
N GLU A 14 15.77 -8.16 12.10
CA GLU A 14 16.38 -8.90 11.01
C GLU A 14 17.34 -8.05 10.14
N ASN A 15 17.48 -6.74 10.41
CA ASN A 15 18.16 -5.79 9.54
C ASN A 15 17.65 -5.84 8.09
N ARG A 16 16.35 -5.90 7.90
CA ARG A 16 15.70 -6.08 6.61
C ARG A 16 14.63 -5.01 6.37
N ALA A 17 14.50 -4.57 5.13
CA ALA A 17 13.38 -3.74 4.70
C ALA A 17 12.12 -4.60 4.40
N ALA A 18 10.96 -3.98 4.43
CA ALA A 18 9.69 -4.57 4.01
C ALA A 18 9.55 -4.59 2.49
N LEU A 19 8.96 -5.65 1.94
CA LEU A 19 8.28 -5.60 0.65
C LEU A 19 6.81 -5.28 0.91
N VAL A 20 6.37 -4.10 0.47
CA VAL A 20 4.97 -3.67 0.52
C VAL A 20 4.36 -3.86 -0.88
N THR A 21 3.29 -4.63 -0.99
CA THR A 21 2.67 -4.96 -2.28
C THR A 21 1.29 -4.34 -2.37
N PHE A 22 0.98 -3.69 -3.50
CA PHE A 22 -0.34 -3.17 -3.80
C PHE A 22 -1.04 -4.02 -4.86
N ILE A 23 -2.31 -4.37 -4.62
CA ILE A 23 -3.23 -4.92 -5.61
C ILE A 23 -4.60 -4.24 -5.48
N THR A 24 -5.36 -4.14 -6.58
CA THR A 24 -6.74 -3.65 -6.55
C THR A 24 -7.71 -4.79 -6.21
N ALA A 25 -8.56 -4.60 -5.21
CA ALA A 25 -9.56 -5.59 -4.82
C ALA A 25 -10.51 -5.89 -5.99
N GLY A 26 -10.67 -7.18 -6.32
CA GLY A 26 -11.56 -7.63 -7.38
C GLY A 26 -10.99 -7.51 -8.80
N ASP A 27 -9.72 -7.18 -8.98
CA ASP A 27 -9.06 -7.15 -10.28
C ASP A 27 -8.34 -8.49 -10.58
N PRO A 28 -8.58 -9.17 -11.69
CA PRO A 28 -9.54 -8.90 -12.77
C PRO A 28 -10.97 -9.36 -12.43
N ASP A 29 -11.12 -10.22 -11.44
CA ASP A 29 -12.35 -10.73 -10.85
C ASP A 29 -12.13 -11.08 -9.38
N TYR A 30 -13.23 -11.28 -8.64
CA TYR A 30 -13.18 -11.55 -7.19
C TYR A 30 -12.35 -12.77 -6.83
N ALA A 31 -12.55 -13.90 -7.51
CA ALA A 31 -11.92 -15.18 -7.17
C ALA A 31 -10.41 -15.16 -7.45
N THR A 32 -10.01 -14.61 -8.60
CA THR A 32 -8.61 -14.44 -8.99
C THR A 32 -7.89 -13.48 -8.03
N SER A 33 -8.50 -12.32 -7.76
CA SER A 33 -7.97 -11.32 -6.83
C SER A 33 -7.79 -11.88 -5.41
N LEU A 34 -8.78 -12.64 -4.91
CA LEU A 34 -8.70 -13.29 -3.61
C LEU A 34 -7.59 -14.34 -3.54
N SER A 35 -7.40 -15.10 -4.63
CA SER A 35 -6.32 -16.09 -4.72
C SER A 35 -4.94 -15.43 -4.71
N ILE A 36 -4.78 -14.33 -5.44
CA ILE A 36 -3.57 -13.50 -5.40
C ILE A 36 -3.34 -12.98 -3.98
N LEU A 37 -4.35 -12.33 -3.37
CA LEU A 37 -4.26 -11.77 -2.02
C LEU A 37 -3.79 -12.82 -1.00
N LYS A 38 -4.36 -14.02 -1.04
CA LYS A 38 -3.98 -15.13 -0.14
C LYS A 38 -2.57 -15.66 -0.38
N GLY A 39 -2.07 -15.59 -1.61
CA GLY A 39 -0.74 -16.07 -1.99
C GLY A 39 0.40 -15.08 -1.73
N LEU A 40 0.11 -13.76 -1.62
CA LEU A 40 1.14 -12.73 -1.45
C LEU A 40 2.06 -12.94 -0.23
N PRO A 41 1.56 -13.33 0.97
CA PRO A 41 2.43 -13.57 2.13
C PRO A 41 3.47 -14.66 1.88
N ASP A 42 3.08 -15.78 1.30
CA ASP A 42 3.97 -16.91 0.97
C ASP A 42 4.92 -16.55 -0.17
N ALA A 43 4.53 -15.62 -1.05
CA ALA A 43 5.39 -15.03 -2.07
C ALA A 43 6.38 -14.00 -1.53
N GLY A 44 6.25 -13.63 -0.25
CA GLY A 44 7.22 -12.79 0.45
C GLY A 44 6.81 -11.34 0.67
N ALA A 45 5.54 -11.00 0.49
CA ALA A 45 5.00 -9.70 0.89
C ALA A 45 5.00 -9.57 2.42
N ASP A 46 5.58 -8.50 2.93
CA ASP A 46 5.63 -8.18 4.35
C ASP A 46 4.41 -7.35 4.80
N VAL A 47 3.91 -6.51 3.92
CA VAL A 47 2.69 -5.71 4.09
C VAL A 47 1.92 -5.72 2.78
N ILE A 48 0.59 -5.80 2.86
CA ILE A 48 -0.28 -5.77 1.68
C ILE A 48 -1.15 -4.51 1.73
N GLU A 49 -1.12 -3.74 0.66
CA GLU A 49 -2.05 -2.66 0.37
C GLU A 49 -3.12 -3.19 -0.57
N LEU A 50 -4.35 -3.22 -0.09
CA LEU A 50 -5.51 -3.64 -0.87
C LEU A 50 -6.29 -2.40 -1.33
N GLY A 51 -6.25 -2.10 -2.61
CA GLY A 51 -6.92 -0.96 -3.22
C GLY A 51 -8.44 -1.12 -3.19
N MET A 52 -9.14 -0.11 -2.70
CA MET A 52 -10.60 0.01 -2.75
C MET A 52 -10.99 0.61 -4.11
N PRO A 53 -11.65 -0.12 -5.03
CA PRO A 53 -11.98 0.40 -6.35
C PRO A 53 -12.87 1.65 -6.31
N PHE A 54 -12.54 2.62 -7.16
CA PHE A 54 -13.25 3.88 -7.28
C PHE A 54 -13.36 4.33 -8.74
N THR A 55 -14.42 5.04 -9.09
CA THR A 55 -14.68 5.52 -10.45
C THR A 55 -13.80 6.70 -10.85
N ASP A 56 -13.35 7.49 -9.86
CA ASP A 56 -12.66 8.76 -10.09
C ASP A 56 -11.29 8.80 -9.37
N PRO A 57 -10.36 7.85 -9.68
CA PRO A 57 -9.11 7.67 -8.95
C PRO A 57 -8.04 8.69 -9.42
N MET A 58 -8.22 9.96 -9.08
CA MET A 58 -7.48 11.11 -9.63
C MET A 58 -5.96 11.08 -9.34
N ALA A 59 -5.53 10.38 -8.30
CA ALA A 59 -4.11 10.27 -7.94
C ALA A 59 -3.44 9.00 -8.48
N ASP A 60 -4.22 8.09 -9.09
CA ASP A 60 -3.72 6.81 -9.59
C ASP A 60 -3.14 6.93 -11.00
N GLY A 61 -2.05 6.22 -11.25
CA GLY A 61 -1.50 6.04 -12.59
C GLY A 61 -2.37 5.14 -13.49
N PRO A 62 -2.10 5.12 -14.82
CA PRO A 62 -2.95 4.41 -15.79
C PRO A 62 -3.17 2.93 -15.48
N ALA A 63 -2.16 2.21 -15.01
CA ALA A 63 -2.28 0.79 -14.66
C ALA A 63 -3.33 0.56 -13.58
N ILE A 64 -3.30 1.37 -12.50
CA ILE A 64 -4.24 1.26 -11.38
C ILE A 64 -5.62 1.76 -11.79
N GLN A 65 -5.73 2.81 -12.61
CA GLN A 65 -7.01 3.26 -13.17
C GLN A 65 -7.70 2.14 -13.97
N LEU A 66 -6.97 1.43 -14.84
CA LEU A 66 -7.49 0.30 -15.60
C LEU A 66 -7.89 -0.88 -14.69
N ALA A 67 -7.14 -1.14 -13.62
CA ALA A 67 -7.51 -2.14 -12.61
C ALA A 67 -8.82 -1.78 -11.90
N ASN A 68 -9.02 -0.50 -11.53
CA ASN A 68 -10.29 -0.01 -10.98
C ASN A 68 -11.45 -0.26 -11.94
N ILE A 69 -11.28 0.03 -13.24
CA ILE A 69 -12.31 -0.20 -14.26
C ILE A 69 -12.68 -1.69 -14.35
N ARG A 70 -11.69 -2.62 -14.38
CA ARG A 70 -11.95 -4.06 -14.41
C ARG A 70 -12.68 -4.54 -13.16
N ALA A 71 -12.23 -4.13 -12.00
CA ALA A 71 -12.84 -4.50 -10.73
C ALA A 71 -14.29 -3.99 -10.62
N LEU A 72 -14.55 -2.73 -10.97
CA LEU A 72 -15.89 -2.13 -10.95
C LEU A 72 -16.84 -2.80 -11.98
N ALA A 73 -16.34 -3.20 -13.15
CA ALA A 73 -17.11 -3.98 -14.12
C ALA A 73 -17.56 -5.33 -13.53
N GLY A 74 -16.75 -5.93 -12.64
CA GLY A 74 -17.07 -7.12 -11.86
C GLY A 74 -17.97 -6.84 -10.64
N LYS A 75 -18.50 -5.62 -10.51
CA LYS A 75 -19.32 -5.15 -9.37
C LYS A 75 -18.60 -5.21 -8.02
N GLN A 76 -17.28 -5.06 -8.02
CA GLN A 76 -16.51 -4.92 -6.79
C GLN A 76 -16.86 -3.59 -6.12
N GLY A 77 -17.16 -3.64 -4.84
CA GLY A 77 -17.45 -2.46 -4.03
C GLY A 77 -16.92 -2.64 -2.60
N MET A 78 -17.25 -1.70 -1.71
CA MET A 78 -16.72 -1.69 -0.34
C MET A 78 -17.07 -2.99 0.43
N GLN A 79 -18.31 -3.48 0.31
CA GLN A 79 -18.73 -4.70 1.00
C GLN A 79 -17.93 -5.92 0.56
N GLN A 80 -17.72 -6.08 -0.77
CA GLN A 80 -16.92 -7.16 -1.33
C GLN A 80 -15.44 -7.03 -0.93
N THR A 81 -14.90 -5.82 -0.89
CA THR A 81 -13.53 -5.58 -0.44
C THR A 81 -13.35 -5.99 1.03
N LEU A 82 -14.26 -5.59 1.91
CA LEU A 82 -14.23 -6.03 3.31
C LEU A 82 -14.44 -7.55 3.47
N GLN A 83 -15.25 -8.17 2.59
CA GLN A 83 -15.41 -9.61 2.56
C GLN A 83 -14.10 -10.32 2.17
N MET A 84 -13.37 -9.81 1.17
CA MET A 84 -12.04 -10.32 0.81
C MET A 84 -11.07 -10.28 2.00
N VAL A 85 -11.09 -9.20 2.79
CA VAL A 85 -10.26 -9.10 4.00
C VAL A 85 -10.65 -10.17 5.01
N ARG A 86 -11.94 -10.41 5.27
CA ARG A 86 -12.39 -11.49 6.18
C ARG A 86 -11.91 -12.87 5.70
N GLU A 87 -12.03 -13.15 4.40
CA GLU A 87 -11.59 -14.42 3.81
C GLU A 87 -10.07 -14.59 3.82
N PHE A 88 -9.32 -13.51 3.65
CA PHE A 88 -7.87 -13.51 3.86
C PHE A 88 -7.53 -13.81 5.32
N ARG A 89 -8.20 -13.15 6.27
CA ARG A 89 -7.97 -13.31 7.71
C ARG A 89 -8.32 -14.71 8.23
N ALA A 90 -9.22 -15.41 7.58
CA ALA A 90 -9.53 -16.81 7.94
C ALA A 90 -8.29 -17.72 7.82
N GLY A 91 -7.33 -17.40 6.94
CA GLY A 91 -6.11 -18.17 6.73
C GLY A 91 -4.82 -17.47 7.17
N ASN A 92 -4.84 -16.15 7.41
CA ASN A 92 -3.65 -15.37 7.75
C ASN A 92 -3.96 -14.34 8.84
N GLN A 93 -3.36 -14.51 10.01
CA GLN A 93 -3.54 -13.63 11.17
C GLN A 93 -2.34 -12.71 11.44
N SER A 94 -1.23 -12.87 10.73
CA SER A 94 0.03 -12.19 11.02
C SER A 94 0.39 -11.08 10.01
N THR A 95 0.15 -11.28 8.71
CA THR A 95 0.55 -10.31 7.68
C THR A 95 -0.30 -9.04 7.77
N PRO A 96 0.27 -7.85 7.95
CA PRO A 96 -0.47 -6.60 7.93
C PRO A 96 -1.16 -6.38 6.59
N LEU A 97 -2.42 -5.91 6.64
CA LEU A 97 -3.22 -5.53 5.50
C LEU A 97 -3.79 -4.12 5.70
N VAL A 98 -3.47 -3.23 4.77
CA VAL A 98 -3.90 -1.83 4.73
C VAL A 98 -4.90 -1.65 3.59
N LEU A 99 -6.01 -0.97 3.83
CA LEU A 99 -6.89 -0.52 2.75
C LEU A 99 -6.40 0.81 2.20
N MET A 100 -6.26 0.89 0.89
CA MET A 100 -5.86 2.12 0.20
C MET A 100 -6.95 2.58 -0.76
N GLY A 101 -7.26 3.88 -0.76
CA GLY A 101 -8.25 4.45 -1.68
C GLY A 101 -8.59 5.90 -1.39
N TYR A 102 -9.81 6.26 -1.67
CA TYR A 102 -10.33 7.63 -1.65
C TYR A 102 -11.41 7.79 -0.59
N TYR A 103 -11.59 9.02 -0.12
CA TYR A 103 -12.53 9.32 0.95
C TYR A 103 -14.00 9.15 0.53
N ASN A 104 -14.35 9.52 -0.71
CA ASN A 104 -15.74 9.48 -1.17
C ASN A 104 -16.41 8.10 -1.01
N PRO A 105 -15.83 6.95 -1.43
CA PRO A 105 -16.40 5.63 -1.19
C PRO A 105 -16.62 5.32 0.30
N ILE A 106 -15.74 5.78 1.17
CA ILE A 106 -15.85 5.62 2.63
C ILE A 106 -17.02 6.47 3.15
N PHE A 107 -17.09 7.72 2.71
CA PHE A 107 -18.16 8.65 3.09
C PHE A 107 -19.55 8.12 2.69
N VAL A 108 -19.69 7.62 1.45
CA VAL A 108 -20.94 7.03 0.95
C VAL A 108 -21.32 5.74 1.70
N TYR A 109 -20.33 4.94 2.12
CA TYR A 109 -20.57 3.75 2.94
C TYR A 109 -21.05 4.12 4.37
N GLY A 110 -20.67 5.31 4.83
CA GLY A 110 -20.84 5.81 6.19
C GLY A 110 -19.59 5.59 7.01
N VAL A 111 -18.93 6.69 7.43
CA VAL A 111 -17.60 6.66 8.06
C VAL A 111 -17.56 5.77 9.30
N GLU A 112 -18.48 5.96 10.24
CA GLU A 112 -18.54 5.15 11.47
C GLU A 112 -18.74 3.65 11.16
N ARG A 113 -19.65 3.35 10.22
CA ARG A 113 -19.91 1.98 9.78
C ARG A 113 -18.68 1.37 9.10
N PHE A 114 -18.00 2.14 8.25
CA PHE A 114 -16.78 1.69 7.59
C PHE A 114 -15.69 1.34 8.61
N ILE A 115 -15.45 2.21 9.59
CA ILE A 115 -14.46 1.98 10.65
C ILE A 115 -14.77 0.69 11.42
N ALA A 116 -16.02 0.52 11.85
CA ALA A 116 -16.46 -0.66 12.57
C ALA A 116 -16.30 -1.95 11.72
N ASP A 117 -16.77 -1.92 10.48
CA ASP A 117 -16.72 -3.07 9.58
C ASP A 117 -15.27 -3.40 9.14
N ALA A 118 -14.42 -2.40 8.90
CA ALA A 118 -13.01 -2.58 8.57
C ALA A 118 -12.24 -3.20 9.74
N LYS A 119 -12.45 -2.70 10.96
CA LYS A 119 -11.86 -3.28 12.17
C LYS A 119 -12.32 -4.71 12.39
N ALA A 120 -13.62 -4.98 12.28
CA ALA A 120 -14.19 -6.32 12.42
C ALA A 120 -13.70 -7.29 11.33
N ALA A 121 -13.46 -6.80 10.11
CA ALA A 121 -12.88 -7.58 9.03
C ALA A 121 -11.40 -7.94 9.27
N GLY A 122 -10.70 -7.19 10.12
CA GLY A 122 -9.29 -7.41 10.44
C GLY A 122 -8.33 -6.55 9.61
N VAL A 123 -8.78 -5.40 9.14
CA VAL A 123 -7.91 -4.35 8.56
C VAL A 123 -6.96 -3.82 9.63
N ASP A 124 -5.73 -3.52 9.26
CA ASP A 124 -4.71 -3.00 10.17
C ASP A 124 -4.52 -1.49 10.06
N GLY A 125 -4.75 -0.94 8.88
CA GLY A 125 -4.58 0.49 8.65
C GLY A 125 -5.24 0.98 7.38
N LEU A 126 -5.21 2.29 7.21
CA LEU A 126 -5.83 3.02 6.10
C LEU A 126 -4.81 3.95 5.44
N ILE A 127 -4.84 4.01 4.10
CA ILE A 127 -4.26 5.06 3.27
C ILE A 127 -5.42 5.72 2.53
N VAL A 128 -5.73 6.97 2.86
CA VAL A 128 -6.77 7.74 2.18
C VAL A 128 -6.12 8.92 1.49
N VAL A 129 -6.09 8.85 0.15
CA VAL A 129 -5.20 9.66 -0.70
C VAL A 129 -5.61 11.13 -0.72
N ASP A 130 -6.91 11.40 -0.61
CA ASP A 130 -7.54 12.72 -0.80
C ASP A 130 -8.10 13.34 0.49
N LEU A 131 -7.86 12.72 1.68
CA LEU A 131 -8.24 13.31 2.97
C LEU A 131 -7.05 14.07 3.56
N PRO A 132 -7.07 15.41 3.55
CA PRO A 132 -5.96 16.21 4.09
C PRO A 132 -5.93 16.16 5.62
N PRO A 133 -4.78 16.43 6.26
CA PRO A 133 -4.64 16.35 7.71
C PRO A 133 -5.51 17.36 8.47
N GLU A 134 -5.94 18.44 7.83
CA GLU A 134 -6.88 19.42 8.39
C GLU A 134 -8.26 18.83 8.67
N HIS A 135 -8.58 17.66 8.10
CA HIS A 135 -9.84 16.92 8.28
C HIS A 135 -9.59 15.58 9.00
N ASN A 136 -8.62 15.54 9.94
CA ASN A 136 -8.33 14.33 10.71
C ASN A 136 -9.52 13.84 11.54
N ASP A 137 -10.33 14.75 12.02
CA ASP A 137 -11.55 14.48 12.82
C ASP A 137 -12.61 13.68 12.05
N GLU A 138 -12.64 13.76 10.71
CA GLU A 138 -13.63 13.05 9.90
C GLU A 138 -13.37 11.53 9.85
N LEU A 139 -12.11 11.09 9.81
CA LEU A 139 -11.78 9.66 9.65
C LEU A 139 -10.52 9.22 10.42
N CYS A 140 -9.45 10.02 10.42
CA CYS A 140 -8.15 9.62 10.98
C CYS A 140 -8.28 9.34 12.48
N GLU A 141 -8.79 10.31 13.24
CA GLU A 141 -8.94 10.19 14.70
C GLU A 141 -9.92 9.08 15.10
N PRO A 142 -11.12 8.96 14.50
CA PRO A 142 -12.03 7.86 14.79
C PRO A 142 -11.44 6.48 14.44
N ALA A 143 -10.68 6.34 13.35
CA ALA A 143 -10.03 5.10 12.97
C ALA A 143 -8.94 4.70 13.97
N GLN A 144 -8.13 5.65 14.41
CA GLN A 144 -7.09 5.41 15.41
C GLN A 144 -7.68 5.07 16.78
N ALA A 145 -8.81 5.66 17.15
CA ALA A 145 -9.50 5.37 18.41
C ALA A 145 -9.90 3.88 18.54
N VAL A 146 -10.14 3.19 17.42
CA VAL A 146 -10.42 1.75 17.40
C VAL A 146 -9.18 0.90 17.09
N GLY A 147 -7.99 1.53 16.97
CA GLY A 147 -6.71 0.86 16.72
C GLY A 147 -6.52 0.43 15.27
N LEU A 148 -7.00 1.22 14.31
CA LEU A 148 -6.56 1.20 12.90
C LEU A 148 -5.42 2.22 12.75
N ASP A 149 -4.30 1.79 12.15
CA ASP A 149 -3.24 2.73 11.81
C ASP A 149 -3.68 3.66 10.66
N PHE A 150 -3.18 4.90 10.64
CA PHE A 150 -3.46 5.85 9.57
C PHE A 150 -2.16 6.28 8.92
N ILE A 151 -1.92 5.77 7.71
CA ILE A 151 -0.69 5.98 6.95
C ILE A 151 -0.84 7.24 6.11
N ARG A 152 0.08 8.20 6.28
CA ARG A 152 0.09 9.43 5.51
C ARG A 152 1.05 9.34 4.33
N LEU A 153 0.60 9.96 3.24
CA LEU A 153 1.38 10.12 2.02
C LEU A 153 2.19 11.42 2.08
N THR A 154 3.45 11.33 1.72
CA THR A 154 4.33 12.48 1.50
C THR A 154 4.90 12.43 0.09
N THR A 155 5.19 13.58 -0.48
CA THR A 155 5.68 13.73 -1.85
C THR A 155 6.88 14.69 -1.90
N PRO A 156 7.60 14.81 -3.00
CA PRO A 156 8.66 15.82 -3.17
C PRO A 156 8.18 17.26 -2.93
N THR A 157 6.90 17.52 -3.18
CA THR A 157 6.29 18.86 -2.98
C THR A 157 5.81 19.13 -1.55
N THR A 158 5.86 18.12 -0.65
CA THR A 158 5.62 18.31 0.78
C THR A 158 6.88 18.90 1.39
N ASP A 159 6.93 20.21 1.62
CA ASP A 159 8.08 20.91 2.19
C ASP A 159 8.23 20.71 3.70
N ASP A 160 9.32 21.22 4.27
CA ASP A 160 9.64 21.07 5.70
C ASP A 160 8.62 21.80 6.60
N ASP A 161 8.01 22.87 6.13
CA ASP A 161 6.98 23.61 6.88
C ASP A 161 5.65 22.83 6.93
N ARG A 162 5.35 22.10 5.86
CA ARG A 162 4.13 21.28 5.74
C ARG A 162 4.25 19.92 6.43
N LEU A 163 5.46 19.35 6.49
CA LEU A 163 5.68 18.00 7.03
C LEU A 163 5.10 17.79 8.44
N PRO A 164 5.27 18.67 9.44
CA PRO A 164 4.69 18.48 10.76
C PRO A 164 3.17 18.31 10.72
N THR A 165 2.48 19.08 9.89
CA THR A 165 1.02 18.98 9.73
C THR A 165 0.61 17.68 9.05
N VAL A 166 1.30 17.30 7.97
CA VAL A 166 1.00 16.04 7.24
C VAL A 166 1.26 14.83 8.12
N LEU A 167 2.32 14.86 8.93
CA LEU A 167 2.69 13.74 9.80
C LEU A 167 1.86 13.70 11.09
N ALA A 168 1.12 14.77 11.42
CA ALA A 168 0.21 14.77 12.55
C ALA A 168 -0.86 13.68 12.39
N GLY A 169 -0.97 12.79 13.38
CA GLY A 169 -1.87 11.66 13.32
C GLY A 169 -1.40 10.49 12.45
N SER A 170 -0.16 10.52 11.92
CA SER A 170 0.40 9.36 11.22
C SER A 170 0.71 8.21 12.17
N SER A 171 0.44 6.97 11.75
CA SER A 171 0.83 5.76 12.46
C SER A 171 1.12 4.61 11.49
N GLY A 172 1.68 3.51 11.98
CA GLY A 172 2.10 2.38 11.16
C GLY A 172 3.40 2.67 10.41
N PHE A 173 3.33 3.42 9.32
CA PHE A 173 4.47 3.90 8.54
C PHE A 173 4.13 5.21 7.81
N VAL A 174 5.13 5.86 7.22
CA VAL A 174 4.94 6.98 6.29
C VAL A 174 5.24 6.50 4.88
N TYR A 175 4.34 6.80 3.95
CA TYR A 175 4.50 6.44 2.56
C TYR A 175 5.00 7.64 1.75
N TYR A 176 6.24 7.57 1.28
CA TYR A 176 6.78 8.56 0.36
C TYR A 176 6.53 8.14 -1.09
N VAL A 177 5.74 8.93 -1.81
CA VAL A 177 5.47 8.73 -3.24
C VAL A 177 6.40 9.65 -4.02
N SER A 178 7.41 9.07 -4.66
CA SER A 178 8.21 9.83 -5.61
C SER A 178 7.45 9.95 -6.93
N VAL A 179 7.18 11.17 -7.37
CA VAL A 179 6.45 11.44 -8.62
C VAL A 179 7.35 11.13 -9.83
N ALA A 180 7.63 9.87 -10.04
CA ALA A 180 8.27 9.39 -11.28
C ALA A 180 7.22 9.00 -12.34
N GLY A 181 6.07 9.67 -12.40
CA GLY A 181 4.98 9.25 -13.28
C GLY A 181 4.12 10.34 -13.88
N VAL A 182 4.32 11.61 -13.56
CA VAL A 182 3.64 12.70 -14.24
C VAL A 182 4.56 13.25 -15.32
N THR A 183 4.10 13.14 -16.56
CA THR A 183 4.72 13.55 -17.83
C THR A 183 5.64 14.77 -17.70
N GLY A 184 6.94 14.58 -18.02
CA GLY A 184 7.88 15.67 -18.27
C GLY A 184 8.90 16.00 -17.18
N ALA A 185 8.79 15.47 -15.97
CA ALA A 185 9.89 15.52 -15.00
C ALA A 185 10.76 14.27 -15.20
N GLY A 186 12.08 14.44 -15.36
CA GLY A 186 13.03 13.34 -15.49
C GLY A 186 12.85 12.32 -14.37
N ALA A 187 13.17 11.07 -14.64
CA ALA A 187 13.09 9.99 -13.66
C ALA A 187 13.79 10.44 -12.36
N ALA A 188 13.06 10.40 -11.22
CA ALA A 188 13.68 10.67 -9.94
C ALA A 188 14.87 9.72 -9.80
N THR A 189 16.01 10.22 -9.32
CA THR A 189 17.21 9.40 -9.13
C THR A 189 17.22 8.82 -7.72
N MET A 190 18.05 7.81 -7.47
CA MET A 190 18.24 7.28 -6.11
C MET A 190 18.78 8.34 -5.14
N ASP A 191 19.50 9.33 -5.62
CA ASP A 191 19.97 10.46 -4.82
C ASP A 191 18.80 11.28 -4.25
N HIS A 192 17.77 11.54 -5.05
CA HIS A 192 16.54 12.20 -4.58
C HIS A 192 15.80 11.37 -3.51
N VAL A 193 15.86 10.03 -3.61
CA VAL A 193 15.28 9.17 -2.56
C VAL A 193 16.07 9.30 -1.25
N GLU A 194 17.41 9.32 -1.31
CA GLU A 194 18.26 9.52 -0.14
C GLU A 194 18.02 10.87 0.54
N GLU A 195 17.94 11.94 -0.24
CA GLU A 195 17.65 13.28 0.25
C GLU A 195 16.26 13.33 0.91
N ALA A 196 15.25 12.73 0.30
CA ALA A 196 13.89 12.68 0.83
C ALA A 196 13.83 11.87 2.14
N VAL A 197 14.49 10.71 2.21
CA VAL A 197 14.60 9.91 3.43
C VAL A 197 15.30 10.68 4.54
N ALA A 198 16.45 11.31 4.25
CA ALA A 198 17.17 12.12 5.21
C ALA A 198 16.33 13.30 5.73
N ARG A 199 15.54 13.92 4.85
CA ARG A 199 14.62 14.99 5.21
C ARG A 199 13.50 14.49 6.11
N LEU A 200 12.79 13.42 5.73
CA LEU A 200 11.68 12.86 6.50
C LEU A 200 12.13 12.39 7.89
N ARG A 201 13.32 11.81 7.99
CA ARG A 201 13.90 11.36 9.28
C ARG A 201 14.09 12.47 10.31
N ARG A 202 14.16 13.74 9.92
CA ARG A 202 14.20 14.86 10.86
C ARG A 202 12.86 15.12 11.54
N HIS A 203 11.77 14.59 10.96
CA HIS A 203 10.38 14.88 11.37
C HIS A 203 9.64 13.65 11.94
N THR A 204 10.16 12.43 11.75
CA THR A 204 9.48 11.21 12.21
C THR A 204 10.42 10.04 12.43
N ASP A 205 10.10 9.23 13.45
CA ASP A 205 10.72 7.94 13.73
C ASP A 205 9.92 6.75 13.13
N LEU A 206 8.79 7.01 12.48
CA LEU A 206 8.01 5.98 11.81
C LEU A 206 8.82 5.35 10.68
N PRO A 207 8.59 4.06 10.37
CA PRO A 207 9.16 3.43 9.18
C PRO A 207 8.81 4.22 7.93
N LEU A 208 9.78 4.39 7.02
CA LEU A 208 9.57 5.04 5.73
C LEU A 208 9.44 3.97 4.63
N CYS A 209 8.32 3.95 3.93
CA CYS A 209 8.10 3.10 2.77
C CYS A 209 8.05 3.95 1.51
N ILE A 210 8.81 3.53 0.48
CA ILE A 210 9.04 4.34 -0.71
C ILE A 210 8.37 3.69 -1.93
N GLY A 211 7.45 4.42 -2.56
CA GLY A 211 6.91 4.11 -3.88
C GLY A 211 7.67 4.87 -4.97
N PHE A 212 8.36 4.13 -5.83
CA PHE A 212 9.28 4.68 -6.83
C PHE A 212 9.11 4.06 -8.22
N GLY A 213 7.94 3.55 -8.55
CA GLY A 213 7.74 2.84 -9.82
C GLY A 213 8.62 1.60 -9.95
N ILE A 214 8.85 0.87 -8.87
CA ILE A 214 9.69 -0.31 -8.78
C ILE A 214 9.14 -1.42 -9.67
N ARG A 215 9.99 -1.98 -10.54
CA ARG A 215 9.61 -3.05 -11.48
C ARG A 215 10.52 -4.27 -11.42
N THR A 216 11.73 -4.15 -10.87
CA THR A 216 12.73 -5.21 -10.85
C THR A 216 13.25 -5.48 -9.45
N PRO A 217 13.77 -6.69 -9.17
CA PRO A 217 14.41 -7.03 -7.89
C PRO A 217 15.57 -6.10 -7.54
N GLN A 218 16.36 -5.69 -8.54
CA GLN A 218 17.49 -4.78 -8.37
C GLN A 218 17.03 -3.41 -7.88
N HIS A 219 15.99 -2.88 -8.52
CA HIS A 219 15.41 -1.59 -8.14
C HIS A 219 14.77 -1.66 -6.74
N ALA A 220 14.07 -2.77 -6.41
CA ALA A 220 13.56 -3.01 -5.06
C ALA A 220 14.69 -3.05 -4.02
N ALA A 221 15.82 -3.69 -4.33
CA ALA A 221 16.99 -3.74 -3.47
C ALA A 221 17.61 -2.35 -3.25
N GLU A 222 17.69 -1.51 -4.27
CA GLU A 222 18.21 -0.14 -4.17
C GLU A 222 17.39 0.71 -3.20
N VAL A 223 16.07 0.64 -3.29
CA VAL A 223 15.17 1.33 -2.35
C VAL A 223 15.29 0.74 -0.95
N ALA A 224 15.33 -0.58 -0.82
CA ALA A 224 15.40 -1.30 0.46
C ALA A 224 16.70 -1.01 1.25
N ARG A 225 17.79 -0.60 0.58
CA ARG A 225 19.01 -0.15 1.27
C ARG A 225 18.82 1.20 1.97
N ARG A 226 17.89 2.03 1.53
CA ARG A 226 17.73 3.43 1.93
C ARG A 226 16.54 3.67 2.85
N ALA A 227 15.51 2.80 2.77
CA ALA A 227 14.26 2.95 3.49
C ALA A 227 13.80 1.65 4.15
N GLU A 228 12.85 1.72 5.07
CA GLU A 228 12.32 0.53 5.77
C GLU A 228 11.34 -0.26 4.94
N GLY A 229 10.88 0.25 3.79
CA GLY A 229 10.02 -0.50 2.89
C GLY A 229 10.14 -0.04 1.43
N ALA A 230 10.03 -1.01 0.51
CA ALA A 230 9.90 -0.81 -0.91
C ALA A 230 8.47 -1.15 -1.33
N VAL A 231 7.73 -0.17 -1.92
CA VAL A 231 6.34 -0.35 -2.32
C VAL A 231 6.24 -0.63 -3.81
N VAL A 232 5.54 -1.71 -4.16
CA VAL A 232 5.36 -2.16 -5.53
C VAL A 232 3.87 -2.32 -5.83
N GLY A 233 3.38 -1.56 -6.78
CA GLY A 233 1.97 -1.62 -7.23
C GLY A 233 1.86 -1.91 -8.73
N SER A 234 2.12 -0.93 -9.58
CA SER A 234 1.86 -0.99 -11.02
C SER A 234 2.46 -2.23 -11.69
N ALA A 235 3.67 -2.66 -11.29
CA ALA A 235 4.31 -3.85 -11.87
C ALA A 235 3.52 -5.15 -11.59
N LEU A 236 2.86 -5.27 -10.43
CA LEU A 236 2.00 -6.41 -10.09
C LEU A 236 0.68 -6.31 -10.85
N ILE A 237 0.09 -5.12 -10.96
CA ILE A 237 -1.13 -4.86 -11.74
C ILE A 237 -0.91 -5.14 -13.22
N ASP A 238 0.26 -4.80 -13.77
CA ASP A 238 0.59 -5.11 -15.17
C ASP A 238 0.58 -6.63 -15.41
N LYS A 239 1.07 -7.47 -14.46
CA LYS A 239 0.99 -8.94 -14.56
C LYS A 239 -0.45 -9.47 -14.62
N ILE A 240 -1.38 -8.80 -13.91
CA ILE A 240 -2.81 -9.13 -14.00
C ILE A 240 -3.35 -8.75 -15.37
N ALA A 241 -3.03 -7.55 -15.86
CA ALA A 241 -3.53 -7.03 -17.13
C ALA A 241 -3.02 -7.81 -18.36
N GLU A 242 -1.79 -8.32 -18.30
CA GLU A 242 -1.15 -9.09 -19.38
C GLU A 242 -1.62 -10.57 -19.45
N ALA A 243 -2.24 -11.06 -18.36
CA ALA A 243 -2.61 -12.48 -18.26
C ALA A 243 -3.77 -12.87 -19.17
N GLN A 244 -3.68 -14.06 -19.76
CA GLN A 244 -4.72 -14.63 -20.64
C GLN A 244 -5.67 -15.59 -19.89
N SER A 245 -5.39 -15.85 -18.61
CA SER A 245 -6.22 -16.70 -17.76
C SER A 245 -6.05 -16.33 -16.28
N PRO A 246 -7.03 -16.68 -15.42
CA PRO A 246 -6.90 -16.49 -13.97
C PRO A 246 -5.63 -17.09 -13.38
N GLN A 247 -5.27 -18.31 -13.79
CA GLN A 247 -4.07 -18.98 -13.30
C GLN A 247 -2.80 -18.24 -13.71
N GLN A 248 -2.73 -17.74 -14.94
CA GLN A 248 -1.59 -16.96 -15.41
C GLN A 248 -1.44 -15.64 -14.66
N ALA A 249 -2.56 -14.99 -14.28
CA ALA A 249 -2.53 -13.79 -13.43
C ALA A 249 -1.95 -14.11 -12.05
N ILE A 250 -2.44 -15.17 -11.40
CA ILE A 250 -1.97 -15.62 -10.10
C ILE A 250 -0.47 -15.93 -10.15
N ASP A 251 -0.05 -16.77 -11.08
CA ASP A 251 1.35 -17.21 -11.20
C ASP A 251 2.28 -16.04 -11.53
N GLY A 252 1.83 -15.12 -12.39
CA GLY A 252 2.59 -13.94 -12.79
C GLY A 252 2.82 -12.98 -11.62
N VAL A 253 1.76 -12.67 -10.87
CA VAL A 253 1.87 -11.78 -9.69
C VAL A 253 2.72 -12.40 -8.60
N LEU A 254 2.44 -13.66 -8.22
CA LEU A 254 3.17 -14.33 -7.13
C LEU A 254 4.62 -14.62 -7.53
N GLY A 255 4.89 -14.91 -8.81
CA GLY A 255 6.24 -15.06 -9.34
C GLY A 255 7.04 -13.77 -9.19
N LEU A 256 6.52 -12.65 -9.70
CA LEU A 256 7.18 -11.34 -9.56
C LEU A 256 7.35 -10.94 -8.09
N CYS A 257 6.35 -11.21 -7.24
CA CYS A 257 6.45 -10.92 -5.81
C CYS A 257 7.62 -11.67 -5.15
N ARG A 258 7.86 -12.96 -5.47
CA ARG A 258 9.01 -13.74 -4.96
C ARG A 258 10.34 -13.12 -5.40
N GLU A 259 10.48 -12.78 -6.68
CA GLU A 259 11.68 -12.14 -7.21
C GLU A 259 11.98 -10.81 -6.50
N LEU A 260 10.97 -9.96 -6.33
CA LEU A 260 11.08 -8.70 -5.61
C LEU A 260 11.46 -8.90 -4.14
N ALA A 261 10.85 -9.90 -3.48
CA ALA A 261 11.16 -10.24 -2.09
C ALA A 261 12.61 -10.70 -1.91
N GLU A 262 13.14 -11.48 -2.85
CA GLU A 262 14.56 -11.87 -2.86
C GLU A 262 15.48 -10.64 -2.98
N GLY A 263 15.14 -9.70 -3.87
CA GLY A 263 15.86 -8.44 -4.01
C GLY A 263 15.88 -7.63 -2.70
N VAL A 264 14.72 -7.45 -2.07
CA VAL A 264 14.58 -6.72 -0.80
C VAL A 264 15.36 -7.42 0.32
N ARG A 265 15.23 -8.76 0.46
CA ARG A 265 15.92 -9.55 1.50
C ARG A 265 17.44 -9.53 1.34
N GLY A 266 17.95 -9.45 0.12
CA GLY A 266 19.39 -9.40 -0.18
C GLY A 266 20.01 -8.00 -0.04
N ALA A 267 19.20 -6.95 0.13
CA ALA A 267 19.66 -5.56 0.00
C ALA A 267 20.63 -5.08 1.08
N ARG A 268 20.54 -5.61 2.31
CA ARG A 268 21.28 -5.17 3.49
C ARG A 268 22.24 -6.24 4.05
N ARG A 269 22.54 -7.27 3.26
CA ARG A 269 23.50 -8.34 3.58
C ARG A 269 24.91 -7.93 3.24
#